data_0b9b3daf0f267cc2e1e980ccff9cf912
#
_entry.id   0b9b3daf0f267cc2e1e980ccff9cf912
#
_cell.length_a   1.000
_cell.length_b   1.000
_cell.length_c   1.000
_cell.angle_alpha   90.00
_cell.angle_beta   90.00
_cell.angle_gamma   90.00
#
_symmetry.space_group_name_H-M   'P 1'
#
loop_
_entity.id
_entity.type
_entity.pdbx_description
1 polymer ?
#
loop_
_entity_poly.entity_id
_entity_poly.type
_entity_poly.pdbx_seq_one_letter_code
_entity_poly.pdbx_strand_id
1 'polypeptide(L)'
;MTLFLTRFLPALWLGILTSMSPCPLATNIAAISFLSKRITNPIFVFLAGLAYTLGRMFSYAILGILIIKSVLAIPESAQFLQKYVVKAMGPILILTGLVLLEVIKLKFSGFMLSEKHRNALIEAGAPGAFMLGVFFALAFCPISAALFFGSLIPLALSHKMGIILPFIYGIGTGLPVLFFAVAIAIGVSSLKYWFSKLTVLELYMRKITGAIFILVGVYYTGIYILKLF
;
A
#
# COMPACT_ATOMS: atom_id res chain seq x y z
N MET A 1 24.78 14.56 -11.60
CA MET A 1 24.36 14.18 -10.26
C MET A 1 23.02 14.80 -9.88
N THR A 2 22.78 16.08 -10.15
CA THR A 2 21.51 16.78 -9.92
C THR A 2 20.32 16.17 -10.68
N LEU A 3 20.52 15.73 -11.92
CA LEU A 3 19.48 15.15 -12.78
C LEU A 3 18.95 13.79 -12.25
N PHE A 4 19.77 13.05 -11.53
CA PHE A 4 19.40 11.77 -10.91
C PHE A 4 18.55 12.01 -9.66
N LEU A 5 18.93 12.97 -8.84
CA LEU A 5 18.22 13.31 -7.61
C LEU A 5 16.82 13.85 -7.89
N THR A 6 16.66 14.75 -8.86
CA THR A 6 15.36 15.36 -9.21
C THR A 6 14.36 14.38 -9.81
N ARG A 7 14.82 13.23 -10.32
CA ARG A 7 13.95 12.22 -10.96
C ARG A 7 13.53 11.10 -10.01
N PHE A 8 14.42 10.68 -9.13
CA PHE A 8 14.15 9.55 -8.21
C PHE A 8 13.54 9.99 -6.88
N LEU A 9 13.84 11.22 -6.45
CA LEU A 9 13.28 11.78 -5.22
C LEU A 9 11.75 11.85 -5.22
N PRO A 10 11.06 12.28 -6.31
CA PRO A 10 9.59 12.26 -6.34
C PRO A 10 9.00 10.85 -6.21
N ALA A 11 9.60 9.83 -6.83
CA ALA A 11 9.10 8.46 -6.72
C ALA A 11 9.26 7.91 -5.29
N LEU A 12 10.40 8.17 -4.65
CA LEU A 12 10.62 7.82 -3.25
C LEU A 12 9.64 8.55 -2.33
N TRP A 13 9.45 9.85 -2.56
CA TRP A 13 8.53 10.68 -1.78
C TRP A 13 7.08 10.21 -1.92
N LEU A 14 6.63 9.91 -3.14
CA LEU A 14 5.32 9.31 -3.40
C LEU A 14 5.16 7.97 -2.67
N GLY A 15 6.21 7.14 -2.61
CA GLY A 15 6.21 5.90 -1.86
C GLY A 15 6.03 6.13 -0.35
N ILE A 16 6.75 7.09 0.22
CA ILE A 16 6.61 7.46 1.64
C ILE A 16 5.22 8.02 1.93
N LEU A 17 4.71 8.93 1.09
CA LEU A 17 3.35 9.47 1.23
C LEU A 17 2.30 8.36 1.17
N THR A 18 2.46 7.42 0.27
CA THR A 18 1.56 6.26 0.18
C THR A 18 1.60 5.44 1.46
N SER A 19 2.77 5.23 2.06
CA SER A 19 2.89 4.45 3.30
C SER A 19 2.20 5.09 4.51
N MET A 20 2.00 6.42 4.47
CA MET A 20 1.28 7.19 5.49
C MET A 20 -0.24 7.21 5.24
N SER A 21 -0.71 6.77 4.07
CA SER A 21 -2.15 6.63 3.79
C SER A 21 -2.78 5.60 4.74
N PRO A 22 -4.06 5.74 5.14
CA PRO A 22 -4.65 4.95 6.22
C PRO A 22 -4.61 3.45 5.98
N CYS A 23 -4.77 2.99 4.74
CA CYS A 23 -4.77 1.56 4.44
C CYS A 23 -3.35 0.95 4.44
N PRO A 24 -2.34 1.51 3.73
CA PRO A 24 -0.95 1.07 3.87
C PRO A 24 -0.41 1.24 5.29
N LEU A 25 -0.84 2.26 6.03
CA LEU A 25 -0.46 2.42 7.43
C LEU A 25 -0.95 1.24 8.28
N ALA A 26 -2.22 0.82 8.12
CA ALA A 26 -2.77 -0.35 8.80
C ALA A 26 -1.98 -1.63 8.48
N THR A 27 -1.66 -1.86 7.20
CA THR A 27 -0.86 -3.03 6.80
C THR A 27 0.57 -2.97 7.31
N ASN A 28 1.18 -1.79 7.35
CA ASN A 28 2.51 -1.58 7.92
C ASN A 28 2.52 -1.83 9.44
N ILE A 29 1.50 -1.36 10.18
CA ILE A 29 1.30 -1.66 11.61
C ILE A 29 1.13 -3.16 11.83
N ALA A 30 0.33 -3.83 11.00
CA ALA A 30 0.18 -5.28 11.07
C ALA A 30 1.49 -6.01 10.80
N ALA A 31 2.29 -5.58 9.80
CA ALA A 31 3.61 -6.13 9.51
C ALA A 31 4.57 -5.95 10.69
N ILE A 32 4.64 -4.75 11.29
CA ILE A 32 5.48 -4.48 12.46
C ILE A 32 5.06 -5.35 13.65
N SER A 33 3.75 -5.49 13.91
CA SER A 33 3.23 -6.37 14.96
C SER A 33 3.58 -7.84 14.72
N PHE A 34 3.65 -8.25 13.46
CA PHE A 34 4.06 -9.58 13.05
C PHE A 34 5.56 -9.81 13.29
N LEU A 35 6.39 -8.85 12.88
CA LEU A 35 7.85 -8.90 13.07
C LEU A 35 8.21 -8.88 14.57
N SER A 36 7.50 -8.11 15.38
CA SER A 36 7.78 -7.97 16.82
C SER A 36 7.46 -9.20 17.67
N LYS A 37 6.69 -10.17 17.16
CA LYS A 37 6.39 -11.42 17.88
C LYS A 37 7.59 -12.35 18.02
N ARG A 38 8.64 -12.20 17.22
CA ARG A 38 9.89 -12.99 17.28
C ARG A 38 11.09 -12.19 17.77
N ILE A 39 10.95 -11.40 18.82
CA ILE A 39 11.99 -10.49 19.37
C ILE A 39 13.22 -11.22 19.98
N THR A 40 13.36 -12.52 19.83
CA THR A 40 14.51 -13.25 20.41
C THR A 40 15.86 -12.88 19.79
N ASN A 41 15.90 -12.40 18.53
CA ASN A 41 17.14 -11.98 17.85
C ASN A 41 16.93 -10.71 17.04
N PRO A 42 17.63 -9.60 17.36
CA PRO A 42 17.50 -8.31 16.67
C PRO A 42 17.85 -8.38 15.18
N ILE A 43 18.84 -9.20 14.82
CA ILE A 43 19.26 -9.42 13.43
C ILE A 43 18.13 -10.03 12.60
N PHE A 44 17.37 -10.94 13.21
CA PHE A 44 16.24 -11.58 12.54
C PHE A 44 15.11 -10.59 12.22
N VAL A 45 14.80 -9.67 13.14
CA VAL A 45 13.80 -8.61 12.93
C VAL A 45 14.22 -7.67 11.80
N PHE A 46 15.50 -7.30 11.75
CA PHE A 46 16.05 -6.50 10.66
C PHE A 46 15.95 -7.22 9.31
N LEU A 47 16.35 -8.49 9.27
CA LEU A 47 16.31 -9.30 8.04
C LEU A 47 14.87 -9.48 7.52
N ALA A 48 13.92 -9.67 8.43
CA ALA A 48 12.51 -9.78 8.08
C ALA A 48 11.92 -8.43 7.59
N GLY A 49 12.34 -7.29 8.17
CA GLY A 49 11.99 -5.96 7.66
C GLY A 49 12.54 -5.70 6.26
N LEU A 50 13.78 -6.12 5.99
CA LEU A 50 14.39 -6.08 4.66
C LEU A 50 13.62 -6.97 3.67
N ALA A 51 13.32 -8.19 4.02
CA ALA A 51 12.58 -9.14 3.18
C ALA A 51 11.18 -8.60 2.85
N TYR A 52 10.48 -8.01 3.81
CA TYR A 52 9.20 -7.34 3.61
C TYR A 52 9.30 -6.20 2.59
N THR A 53 10.30 -5.33 2.74
CA THR A 53 10.53 -4.20 1.82
C THR A 53 10.86 -4.68 0.42
N LEU A 54 11.68 -5.74 0.29
CA LEU A 54 11.98 -6.37 -0.99
C LEU A 54 10.73 -6.98 -1.64
N GLY A 55 9.84 -7.60 -0.87
CA GLY A 55 8.56 -8.12 -1.36
C GLY A 55 7.68 -7.01 -1.94
N ARG A 56 7.58 -5.87 -1.27
CA ARG A 56 6.86 -4.70 -1.78
C ARG A 56 7.50 -4.13 -3.04
N MET A 57 8.81 -3.95 -3.03
CA MET A 57 9.58 -3.47 -4.18
C MET A 57 9.34 -4.36 -5.41
N PHE A 58 9.41 -5.66 -5.23
CA PHE A 58 9.19 -6.64 -6.30
C PHE A 58 7.77 -6.56 -6.89
N SER A 59 6.75 -6.47 -6.04
CA SER A 59 5.36 -6.35 -6.47
C SER A 59 5.08 -5.07 -7.25
N TYR A 60 5.53 -3.92 -6.76
CA TYR A 60 5.35 -2.65 -7.46
C TYR A 60 6.16 -2.57 -8.76
N ALA A 61 7.32 -3.21 -8.80
CA ALA A 61 8.12 -3.32 -10.00
C ALA A 61 7.39 -4.12 -11.09
N ILE A 62 6.88 -5.30 -10.75
CA ILE A 62 6.12 -6.14 -11.69
C ILE A 62 4.88 -5.40 -12.18
N LEU A 63 4.09 -4.83 -11.28
CA LEU A 63 2.90 -4.07 -11.65
C LEU A 63 3.24 -2.88 -12.54
N GLY A 64 4.27 -2.11 -12.18
CA GLY A 64 4.72 -0.97 -12.97
C GLY A 64 5.16 -1.37 -14.37
N ILE A 65 5.96 -2.42 -14.52
CA ILE A 65 6.41 -2.94 -15.81
C ILE A 65 5.24 -3.42 -16.67
N LEU A 66 4.31 -4.18 -16.07
CA LEU A 66 3.12 -4.67 -16.77
C LEU A 66 2.28 -3.53 -17.31
N ILE A 67 2.03 -2.50 -16.48
CA ILE A 67 1.19 -1.37 -16.87
C ILE A 67 1.87 -0.50 -17.92
N ILE A 68 3.15 -0.15 -17.73
CA ILE A 68 3.90 0.65 -18.68
C ILE A 68 3.92 -0.04 -20.05
N LYS A 69 4.17 -1.35 -20.10
CA LYS A 69 4.13 -2.12 -21.35
C LYS A 69 2.72 -2.18 -21.95
N SER A 70 1.70 -2.36 -21.15
CA SER A 70 0.30 -2.42 -21.61
C SER A 70 -0.18 -1.08 -22.18
N VAL A 71 0.14 0.02 -21.51
CA VAL A 71 -0.23 1.38 -21.98
C VAL A 71 0.51 1.75 -23.28
N LEU A 72 1.75 1.31 -23.44
CA LEU A 72 2.51 1.55 -24.67
C LEU A 72 2.04 0.67 -25.84
N ALA A 73 1.43 -0.51 -25.56
CA ALA A 73 1.04 -1.46 -26.61
C ALA A 73 -0.32 -1.15 -27.23
N ILE A 74 -1.30 -0.60 -26.48
CA ILE A 74 -2.69 -0.47 -26.99
C ILE A 74 -3.35 0.82 -26.43
N PRO A 75 -3.21 1.97 -27.11
CA PRO A 75 -3.78 3.25 -26.65
C PRO A 75 -5.33 3.28 -26.70
N GLU A 76 -5.97 2.56 -27.61
CA GLU A 76 -7.44 2.57 -27.75
C GLU A 76 -8.17 1.79 -26.65
N SER A 77 -7.62 0.69 -26.16
CA SER A 77 -8.20 -0.07 -25.06
C SER A 77 -8.15 0.67 -23.73
N ALA A 78 -7.22 1.62 -23.58
CA ALA A 78 -7.12 2.44 -22.37
C ALA A 78 -8.36 3.33 -22.19
N GLN A 79 -8.93 3.89 -23.25
CA GLN A 79 -10.13 4.73 -23.22
C GLN A 79 -11.39 3.92 -22.86
N PHE A 80 -11.51 2.72 -23.41
CA PHE A 80 -12.63 1.83 -23.11
C PHE A 80 -12.59 1.38 -21.64
N LEU A 81 -11.42 0.97 -21.17
CA LEU A 81 -11.19 0.57 -19.78
C LEU A 81 -11.47 1.72 -18.82
N GLN A 82 -11.01 2.93 -19.14
CA GLN A 82 -11.23 4.12 -18.32
C GLN A 82 -12.73 4.42 -18.14
N LYS A 83 -13.54 4.30 -19.18
CA LYS A 83 -14.98 4.54 -19.13
C LYS A 83 -15.70 3.55 -18.19
N TYR A 84 -15.33 2.27 -18.21
CA TYR A 84 -15.90 1.26 -17.32
C TYR A 84 -15.38 1.36 -15.89
N VAL A 85 -14.09 1.63 -15.72
CA VAL A 85 -13.46 1.83 -14.40
C VAL A 85 -14.07 3.02 -13.67
N VAL A 86 -14.31 4.15 -14.36
CA VAL A 86 -14.96 5.32 -13.75
C VAL A 86 -16.37 5.01 -13.27
N LYS A 87 -17.14 4.23 -14.03
CA LYS A 87 -18.49 3.78 -13.62
C LYS A 87 -18.45 2.85 -12.40
N ALA A 88 -17.47 1.96 -12.34
CA ALA A 88 -17.30 1.02 -11.22
C ALA A 88 -16.73 1.70 -9.97
N MET A 89 -16.06 2.86 -10.11
CA MET A 89 -15.43 3.57 -9.01
C MET A 89 -16.43 4.02 -7.93
N GLY A 90 -17.64 4.45 -8.31
CA GLY A 90 -18.67 4.86 -7.35
C GLY A 90 -19.02 3.76 -6.33
N PRO A 91 -19.51 2.60 -6.77
CA PRO A 91 -19.83 1.48 -5.87
C PRO A 91 -18.61 0.97 -5.08
N ILE A 92 -17.44 0.92 -5.71
CA ILE A 92 -16.19 0.48 -5.05
C ILE A 92 -15.80 1.44 -3.93
N LEU A 93 -15.92 2.76 -4.13
CA LEU A 93 -15.66 3.77 -3.10
C LEU A 93 -16.63 3.66 -1.94
N ILE A 94 -17.92 3.43 -2.21
CA ILE A 94 -18.92 3.22 -1.15
C ILE A 94 -18.59 1.96 -0.35
N LEU A 95 -18.31 0.86 -1.04
CA LEU A 95 -17.98 -0.41 -0.37
C LEU A 95 -16.73 -0.28 0.50
N THR A 96 -15.67 0.32 -0.05
CA THR A 96 -14.42 0.54 0.72
C THR A 96 -14.62 1.51 1.87
N GLY A 97 -15.44 2.55 1.71
CA GLY A 97 -15.79 3.48 2.78
C GLY A 97 -16.56 2.79 3.92
N LEU A 98 -17.53 1.93 3.61
CA LEU A 98 -18.28 1.14 4.59
C LEU A 98 -17.40 0.15 5.35
N VAL A 99 -16.44 -0.47 4.67
CA VAL A 99 -15.45 -1.37 5.30
C VAL A 99 -14.50 -0.58 6.22
N LEU A 100 -14.03 0.60 5.79
CA LEU A 100 -13.17 1.46 6.58
C LEU A 100 -13.86 2.00 7.84
N LEU A 101 -15.17 2.28 7.76
CA LEU A 101 -15.97 2.69 8.92
C LEU A 101 -16.37 1.53 9.85
N GLU A 102 -15.97 0.29 9.52
CA GLU A 102 -16.35 -0.92 10.27
C GLU A 102 -17.88 -1.14 10.38
N VAL A 103 -18.67 -0.45 9.57
CA VAL A 103 -20.13 -0.65 9.50
C VAL A 103 -20.43 -2.06 9.01
N ILE A 104 -19.70 -2.51 7.99
CA ILE A 104 -19.68 -3.90 7.57
C ILE A 104 -18.48 -4.55 8.26
N LYS A 105 -18.72 -5.18 9.39
CA LYS A 105 -17.74 -6.07 10.02
C LYS A 105 -17.57 -7.32 9.16
N LEU A 106 -16.99 -7.14 7.97
CA LEU A 106 -16.48 -8.26 7.23
C LEU A 106 -15.40 -8.87 8.14
N LYS A 107 -15.68 -10.05 8.67
CA LYS A 107 -14.65 -10.90 9.29
C LYS A 107 -13.69 -11.36 8.20
N PHE A 108 -13.14 -10.40 7.46
CA PHE A 108 -12.18 -10.60 6.39
C PHE A 108 -10.82 -11.07 6.94
N SER A 109 -10.68 -10.99 8.28
CA SER A 109 -9.50 -11.52 8.97
C SER A 109 -9.31 -13.03 8.77
N GLY A 110 -10.35 -13.76 8.37
CA GLY A 110 -10.29 -15.20 8.12
C GLY A 110 -10.05 -15.60 6.67
N PHE A 111 -10.32 -14.71 5.69
CA PHE A 111 -10.22 -15.11 4.28
C PHE A 111 -8.84 -14.83 3.67
N MET A 112 -8.15 -13.76 4.13
CA MET A 112 -6.87 -13.37 3.53
C MET A 112 -5.67 -14.12 4.12
N LEU A 113 -5.73 -14.51 5.41
CA LEU A 113 -4.72 -15.37 6.04
C LEU A 113 -5.38 -16.10 7.23
N SER A 114 -5.86 -17.32 7.01
CA SER A 114 -6.24 -18.23 8.10
C SER A 114 -5.13 -18.24 9.16
N GLU A 115 -5.49 -18.27 10.44
CA GLU A 115 -4.52 -18.31 11.56
C GLU A 115 -3.42 -19.37 11.33
N LYS A 116 -3.77 -20.47 10.69
CA LYS A 116 -2.85 -21.55 10.31
C LYS A 116 -1.80 -21.09 9.29
N HIS A 117 -2.21 -20.35 8.25
CA HIS A 117 -1.28 -19.78 7.25
C HIS A 117 -0.45 -18.64 7.82
N ARG A 118 -1.04 -17.83 8.71
CA ARG A 118 -0.32 -16.77 9.40
C ARG A 118 0.78 -17.33 10.30
N ASN A 119 0.50 -18.39 11.04
CA ASN A 119 1.49 -19.05 11.89
C ASN A 119 2.59 -19.72 11.07
N ALA A 120 2.25 -20.37 9.96
CA ALA A 120 3.22 -20.94 9.01
C ALA A 120 4.12 -19.85 8.40
N LEU A 121 3.58 -18.67 8.09
CA LEU A 121 4.36 -17.52 7.62
C LEU A 121 5.28 -16.94 8.72
N ILE A 122 4.83 -16.98 9.99
CA ILE A 122 5.65 -16.59 11.15
C ILE A 122 6.82 -17.59 11.32
N GLU A 123 6.55 -18.87 11.16
CA GLU A 123 7.57 -19.93 11.25
C GLU A 123 8.56 -19.90 10.09
N ALA A 124 8.10 -19.50 8.89
CA ALA A 124 8.95 -19.37 7.70
C ALA A 124 9.99 -18.22 7.80
N GLY A 125 9.84 -17.30 8.74
CA GLY A 125 10.85 -16.24 8.96
C GLY A 125 10.95 -15.19 7.85
N ALA A 126 12.14 -14.97 7.28
CA ALA A 126 12.36 -13.98 6.22
C ALA A 126 11.55 -14.26 4.94
N PRO A 127 11.39 -15.48 4.43
CA PRO A 127 10.49 -15.79 3.32
C PRO A 127 9.02 -15.44 3.62
N GLY A 128 8.57 -15.67 4.86
CA GLY A 128 7.22 -15.28 5.29
C GLY A 128 7.01 -13.76 5.27
N ALA A 129 7.99 -13.00 5.71
CA ALA A 129 7.97 -11.55 5.66
C ALA A 129 7.97 -11.02 4.22
N PHE A 130 8.72 -11.64 3.30
CA PHE A 130 8.70 -11.32 1.88
C PHE A 130 7.31 -11.52 1.27
N MET A 131 6.68 -12.68 1.52
CA MET A 131 5.32 -12.97 1.04
C MET A 131 4.30 -11.98 1.60
N LEU A 132 4.40 -11.62 2.88
CA LEU A 132 3.57 -10.55 3.45
C LEU A 132 3.77 -9.22 2.74
N GLY A 133 5.01 -8.86 2.40
CA GLY A 133 5.32 -7.67 1.61
C GLY A 133 4.64 -7.69 0.25
N VAL A 134 4.65 -8.83 -0.45
CA VAL A 134 3.96 -9.02 -1.73
C VAL A 134 2.44 -8.87 -1.58
N PHE A 135 1.83 -9.56 -0.64
CA PHE A 135 0.38 -9.49 -0.41
C PHE A 135 -0.08 -8.07 -0.05
N PHE A 136 0.64 -7.41 0.84
CA PHE A 136 0.27 -6.06 1.28
C PHE A 136 0.55 -4.98 0.22
N ALA A 137 1.49 -5.22 -0.70
CA ALA A 137 1.69 -4.36 -1.85
C ALA A 137 0.51 -4.46 -2.85
N LEU A 138 -0.11 -5.62 -2.98
CA LEU A 138 -1.26 -5.84 -3.87
C LEU A 138 -2.59 -5.34 -3.26
N ALA A 139 -2.64 -5.13 -1.94
CA ALA A 139 -3.80 -4.59 -1.26
C ALA A 139 -3.93 -3.07 -1.48
N PHE A 140 -4.25 -2.67 -2.71
CA PHE A 140 -4.47 -1.28 -3.07
C PHE A 140 -5.76 -0.74 -2.47
N CYS A 141 -5.67 0.36 -1.75
CA CYS A 141 -6.82 1.22 -1.49
C CYS A 141 -6.94 2.30 -2.58
N PRO A 142 -8.11 2.95 -2.73
CA PRO A 142 -8.29 4.00 -3.74
C PRO A 142 -7.23 5.11 -3.68
N ILE A 143 -6.74 5.49 -2.49
CA ILE A 143 -5.70 6.51 -2.32
C ILE A 143 -4.35 6.01 -2.86
N SER A 144 -3.93 4.80 -2.47
CA SER A 144 -2.67 4.23 -2.96
C SER A 144 -2.72 3.95 -4.46
N ALA A 145 -3.88 3.54 -4.96
CA ALA A 145 -4.12 3.38 -6.39
C ALA A 145 -4.02 4.72 -7.13
N ALA A 146 -4.63 5.80 -6.62
CA ALA A 146 -4.53 7.13 -7.21
C ALA A 146 -3.08 7.64 -7.25
N LEU A 147 -2.30 7.43 -6.20
CA LEU A 147 -0.89 7.84 -6.16
C LEU A 147 -0.03 7.00 -7.10
N PHE A 148 -0.27 5.70 -7.19
CA PHE A 148 0.50 4.81 -8.06
C PHE A 148 0.13 5.03 -9.54
N PHE A 149 -1.16 4.88 -9.89
CA PHE A 149 -1.62 4.98 -11.27
C PHE A 149 -1.73 6.43 -11.77
N GLY A 150 -2.16 7.36 -10.91
CA GLY A 150 -2.39 8.75 -11.28
C GLY A 150 -1.14 9.63 -11.24
N SER A 151 -0.13 9.31 -10.43
CA SER A 151 1.07 10.13 -10.29
C SER A 151 2.34 9.41 -10.74
N LEU A 152 2.58 8.18 -10.26
CA LEU A 152 3.82 7.48 -10.55
C LEU A 152 3.88 6.98 -11.99
N ILE A 153 2.81 6.41 -12.53
CA ILE A 153 2.81 5.86 -13.90
C ILE A 153 2.98 6.97 -14.95
N PRO A 154 2.26 8.12 -14.93
CA PRO A 154 2.53 9.23 -15.84
C PRO A 154 3.98 9.74 -15.74
N LEU A 155 4.51 9.84 -14.52
CA LEU A 155 5.90 10.21 -14.28
C LEU A 155 6.87 9.19 -14.90
N ALA A 156 6.56 7.90 -14.79
CA ALA A 156 7.36 6.83 -15.39
C ALA A 156 7.32 6.86 -16.93
N LEU A 157 6.16 7.13 -17.51
CA LEU A 157 5.99 7.21 -18.96
C LEU A 157 6.71 8.42 -19.58
N SER A 158 6.85 9.52 -18.83
CA SER A 158 7.56 10.72 -19.30
C SER A 158 9.08 10.57 -19.37
N HIS A 159 9.66 9.47 -18.89
CA HIS A 159 11.10 9.26 -18.81
C HIS A 159 11.57 7.95 -19.44
N LYS A 160 12.69 8.01 -20.18
CA LYS A 160 13.32 6.83 -20.80
C LYS A 160 13.70 5.71 -19.82
N MET A 161 13.97 6.05 -18.56
CA MET A 161 14.28 5.11 -17.46
C MET A 161 13.10 4.91 -16.48
N GLY A 162 11.87 5.15 -16.93
CA GLY A 162 10.67 5.11 -16.09
C GLY A 162 10.41 3.76 -15.41
N ILE A 163 10.94 2.67 -15.97
CA ILE A 163 10.82 1.32 -15.40
C ILE A 163 11.47 1.21 -13.99
N ILE A 164 12.45 2.07 -13.69
CA ILE A 164 13.11 2.07 -12.37
C ILE A 164 12.26 2.77 -11.29
N LEU A 165 11.35 3.68 -11.66
CA LEU A 165 10.55 4.44 -10.71
C LEU A 165 9.67 3.58 -9.80
N PRO A 166 8.95 2.54 -10.30
CA PRO A 166 8.19 1.63 -9.44
C PRO A 166 9.04 0.88 -8.42
N PHE A 167 10.30 0.55 -8.72
CA PHE A 167 11.23 -0.04 -7.74
C PHE A 167 11.49 0.91 -6.58
N ILE A 168 11.81 2.17 -6.89
CA ILE A 168 12.12 3.21 -5.90
C ILE A 168 10.88 3.52 -5.05
N TYR A 169 9.73 3.59 -5.69
CA TYR A 169 8.45 3.74 -4.99
C TYR A 169 8.19 2.59 -4.02
N GLY A 170 8.45 1.34 -4.45
CA GLY A 170 8.33 0.16 -3.60
C GLY A 170 9.23 0.23 -2.36
N ILE A 171 10.48 0.68 -2.51
CA ILE A 171 11.38 0.96 -1.39
C ILE A 171 10.76 2.01 -0.47
N GLY A 172 10.29 3.13 -1.01
CA GLY A 172 9.66 4.21 -0.25
C GLY A 172 8.48 3.74 0.60
N THR A 173 7.65 2.84 0.06
CA THR A 173 6.50 2.29 0.79
C THR A 173 6.89 1.34 1.92
N GLY A 174 8.05 0.67 1.83
CA GLY A 174 8.56 -0.25 2.86
C GLY A 174 9.43 0.43 3.93
N LEU A 175 9.96 1.62 3.65
CA LEU A 175 10.87 2.37 4.55
C LEU A 175 10.35 2.50 5.98
N PRO A 176 9.07 2.87 6.24
CA PRO A 176 8.58 2.98 7.61
C PRO A 176 8.68 1.66 8.38
N VAL A 177 8.35 0.53 7.74
CA VAL A 177 8.43 -0.79 8.38
C VAL A 177 9.89 -1.13 8.69
N LEU A 178 10.81 -0.84 7.77
CA LEU A 178 12.23 -1.04 7.97
C LEU A 178 12.77 -0.17 9.12
N PHE A 179 12.36 1.10 9.18
CA PHE A 179 12.72 2.01 10.26
C PHE A 179 12.29 1.47 11.63
N PHE A 180 11.03 1.03 11.74
CA PHE A 180 10.53 0.44 12.98
C PHE A 180 11.21 -0.91 13.30
N ALA A 181 11.51 -1.72 12.29
CA ALA A 181 12.25 -2.98 12.49
C ALA A 181 13.65 -2.74 13.06
N VAL A 182 14.36 -1.73 12.54
CA VAL A 182 15.68 -1.32 13.06
C VAL A 182 15.55 -0.78 14.50
N ALA A 183 14.57 0.06 14.76
CA ALA A 183 14.36 0.65 16.08
C ALA A 183 14.01 -0.42 17.16
N ILE A 184 13.24 -1.45 16.78
CA ILE A 184 12.96 -2.62 17.63
C ILE A 184 14.25 -3.41 17.86
N ALA A 185 15.07 -3.61 16.83
CA ALA A 185 16.32 -4.34 16.91
C ALA A 185 17.33 -3.68 17.87
N ILE A 186 17.34 -2.32 17.94
CA ILE A 186 18.19 -1.56 18.86
C ILE A 186 17.64 -1.53 20.31
N GLY A 187 16.43 -2.06 20.53
CA GLY A 187 15.86 -2.19 21.87
C GLY A 187 15.29 -0.87 22.44
N VAL A 188 14.85 0.04 21.59
CA VAL A 188 14.25 1.32 22.04
C VAL A 188 12.93 1.07 22.76
N SER A 189 12.94 1.14 24.09
CA SER A 189 11.77 0.89 24.94
C SER A 189 10.61 1.88 24.71
N SER A 190 10.93 3.10 24.28
CA SER A 190 9.94 4.14 23.95
C SER A 190 9.09 3.83 22.72
N LEU A 191 9.44 2.78 21.96
CA LEU A 191 8.74 2.42 20.73
C LEU A 191 7.30 2.00 20.96
N LYS A 192 6.98 1.35 22.10
CA LYS A 192 5.60 0.97 22.47
C LYS A 192 4.68 2.18 22.55
N TYR A 193 5.18 3.29 23.10
CA TYR A 193 4.40 4.53 23.21
C TYR A 193 4.11 5.15 21.83
N TRP A 194 5.12 5.24 20.97
CA TRP A 194 4.98 5.76 19.62
C TRP A 194 4.08 4.88 18.76
N PHE A 195 4.23 3.56 18.89
CA PHE A 195 3.41 2.59 18.17
C PHE A 195 1.93 2.68 18.57
N SER A 196 1.64 2.82 19.87
CA SER A 196 0.28 3.04 20.37
C SER A 196 -0.34 4.33 19.81
N LYS A 197 0.43 5.43 19.78
CA LYS A 197 -0.03 6.69 19.17
C LYS A 197 -0.31 6.57 17.68
N LEU A 198 0.55 5.87 16.94
CA LEU A 198 0.35 5.61 15.50
C LEU A 198 -0.90 4.78 15.25
N THR A 199 -1.19 3.79 16.08
CA THR A 199 -2.40 2.96 15.97
C THR A 199 -3.67 3.80 16.22
N VAL A 200 -3.64 4.69 17.21
CA VAL A 200 -4.76 5.60 17.46
C VAL A 200 -4.96 6.59 16.31
N LEU A 201 -3.87 7.16 15.81
CA LEU A 201 -3.90 8.05 14.64
C LEU A 201 -4.47 7.35 13.40
N GLU A 202 -4.04 6.11 13.13
CA GLU A 202 -4.56 5.29 12.04
C GLU A 202 -6.07 5.10 12.14
N LEU A 203 -6.59 4.79 13.33
CA LEU A 203 -8.02 4.61 13.55
C LEU A 203 -8.82 5.89 13.21
N TYR A 204 -8.34 7.06 13.62
CA TYR A 204 -8.98 8.33 13.28
C TYR A 204 -8.91 8.63 11.78
N MET A 205 -7.74 8.49 11.18
CA MET A 205 -7.55 8.70 9.74
C MET A 205 -8.42 7.74 8.91
N ARG A 206 -8.54 6.50 9.33
CA ARG A 206 -9.38 5.48 8.70
C ARG A 206 -10.86 5.87 8.71
N LYS A 207 -11.37 6.36 9.83
CA LYS A 207 -12.76 6.83 9.95
C LYS A 207 -13.04 8.05 9.08
N ILE A 208 -12.15 9.05 9.11
CA ILE A 208 -12.28 10.26 8.29
C ILE A 208 -12.25 9.90 6.80
N THR A 209 -11.29 9.10 6.39
CA THR A 209 -11.15 8.66 4.99
C THR A 209 -12.35 7.81 4.56
N GLY A 210 -12.86 6.94 5.42
CA GLY A 210 -14.07 6.15 5.16
C GLY A 210 -15.30 7.02 4.91
N ALA A 211 -15.49 8.07 5.73
CA ALA A 211 -16.58 9.03 5.53
C ALA A 211 -16.44 9.80 4.21
N ILE A 212 -15.24 10.27 3.89
CA ILE A 212 -14.95 10.96 2.61
C ILE A 212 -15.22 10.01 1.43
N PHE A 213 -14.82 8.75 1.51
CA PHE A 213 -15.06 7.77 0.44
C PHE A 213 -16.55 7.50 0.20
N ILE A 214 -17.36 7.47 1.26
CA ILE A 214 -18.80 7.33 1.10
C ILE A 214 -19.38 8.57 0.42
N LEU A 215 -19.03 9.77 0.85
CA LEU A 215 -19.52 11.02 0.24
C LEU A 215 -19.15 11.10 -1.24
N VAL A 216 -17.88 10.87 -1.56
CA VAL A 216 -17.40 10.88 -2.95
C VAL A 216 -18.02 9.75 -3.76
N GLY A 217 -18.16 8.54 -3.19
CA GLY A 217 -18.78 7.40 -3.84
C GLY A 217 -20.27 7.62 -4.16
N VAL A 218 -21.01 8.23 -3.24
CA VAL A 218 -22.42 8.62 -3.47
C VAL A 218 -22.53 9.67 -4.58
N TYR A 219 -21.64 10.69 -4.56
CA TYR A 219 -21.59 11.71 -5.60
C TYR A 219 -21.31 11.09 -6.98
N TYR A 220 -20.30 10.23 -7.12
CA TYR A 220 -19.97 9.54 -8.37
C TYR A 220 -21.08 8.61 -8.82
N THR A 221 -21.70 7.89 -7.91
CA THR A 221 -22.84 7.00 -8.22
C THR A 221 -24.05 7.80 -8.72
N GLY A 222 -24.33 8.94 -8.10
CA GLY A 222 -25.40 9.84 -8.50
C GLY A 222 -25.22 10.39 -9.92
N ILE A 223 -24.01 10.87 -10.24
CA ILE A 223 -23.73 11.45 -11.57
C ILE A 223 -23.64 10.39 -12.66
N TYR A 224 -22.88 9.31 -12.45
CA TYR A 224 -22.53 8.37 -13.53
C TYR A 224 -23.48 7.18 -13.67
N ILE A 225 -24.21 6.79 -12.61
CA ILE A 225 -25.15 5.65 -12.66
C ILE A 225 -26.59 6.15 -12.75
N LEU A 226 -27.00 7.08 -11.90
CA LEU A 226 -28.38 7.59 -11.87
C LEU A 226 -28.65 8.70 -12.90
N LYS A 227 -27.60 9.24 -13.57
CA LYS A 227 -27.74 10.35 -14.53
C LYS A 227 -28.62 11.49 -13.98
N LEU A 228 -28.45 11.85 -12.72
CA LEU A 228 -29.27 12.85 -12.04
C LEU A 228 -28.93 14.29 -12.46
N PHE A 229 -27.93 14.48 -13.32
CA PHE A 229 -27.62 15.73 -14.03
C PHE A 229 -27.11 15.42 -15.43
#